data_969c4a1bee47ce0867d96b30f4d4761d
#
_entry.id   969c4a1bee47ce0867d96b30f4d4761d
#
_cell.length_a   1.000
_cell.length_b   1.000
_cell.length_c   1.000
_cell.angle_alpha   90.00
_cell.angle_beta   90.00
_cell.angle_gamma   90.00
#
_symmetry.space_group_name_H-M   'P 1'
#
loop_
_entity.id
_entity.type
_entity.pdbx_description
1 polymer ?
#
loop_
_entity_poly.entity_id
_entity_poly.type
_entity_poly.pdbx_seq_one_letter_code
_entity_poly.pdbx_strand_id
1 'polypeptide(L)'
;MVCCAAINAVRLLFKTSRKQFFSTTAGSLQTAVATQEIILSAGALHSPKILQLSGIAPAPLLTNIGINVTVNLPGVGENLQDHLFGLTLASLNPGIPANSDLVNATFDAAQRDLHYAKRKGELFPSRWTDTIAEALSFIPLYNFTKADLANNLISSIEANSTQYLHDSIDSAVVAGYEKQTALIASMHSKGSTAAMELLYVDGGRSVVNILMHPLSRGTVSVTSSDPFAPPAIDPRYFSHPYDGQVLVESLRFNRKLLATAPIQALGAIETLPGTATESDADILSFIKGVTSTEYHYVGTCAMLPKALGGVVDAKLKVYGVDGLRVVDASIMPLLPSAHTQATVYAIAEKAADIILGHSVEGRQYLVINPRSWDHNA
;
A
#
# COMPACT_ATOMS: atom_id res chain seq x y z
N MET A 1 1.22 11.36 26.07
CA MET A 1 1.23 10.93 24.66
C MET A 1 0.61 12.04 23.84
N VAL A 2 1.25 12.52 22.80
CA VAL A 2 0.66 13.50 21.88
C VAL A 2 0.61 12.86 20.50
N CYS A 3 -0.60 12.57 20.01
CA CYS A 3 -0.82 12.05 18.66
C CYS A 3 -0.84 13.22 17.67
N CYS A 4 -0.06 13.14 16.58
CA CYS A 4 0.09 14.21 15.59
C CYS A 4 -0.84 14.07 14.36
N ALA A 5 -1.80 13.13 14.36
CA ALA A 5 -2.61 12.80 13.20
C ALA A 5 -3.55 13.92 12.68
N ALA A 6 -3.79 14.96 13.46
CA ALA A 6 -4.77 16.03 13.13
C ALA A 6 -4.16 17.42 12.98
N ILE A 7 -2.83 17.54 12.82
CA ILE A 7 -2.15 18.85 12.78
C ILE A 7 -1.62 19.10 11.38
N ASN A 8 -2.01 20.21 10.75
CA ASN A 8 -1.71 20.52 9.36
C ASN A 8 -0.22 20.82 9.09
N ALA A 9 0.55 21.22 10.11
CA ALA A 9 1.98 21.43 9.99
C ALA A 9 2.68 21.21 11.32
N VAL A 10 3.69 20.36 11.35
CA VAL A 10 4.45 20.00 12.56
C VAL A 10 5.95 20.08 12.27
N ARG A 11 6.69 20.65 13.21
CA ARG A 11 8.15 20.55 13.28
C ARG A 11 8.54 20.07 14.69
N LEU A 12 9.41 19.10 14.77
CA LEU A 12 9.91 18.58 16.04
C LEU A 12 11.21 19.30 16.44
N LEU A 13 11.33 19.66 17.72
CA LEU A 13 12.52 20.28 18.30
C LEU A 13 13.17 19.32 19.30
N PHE A 14 14.24 18.64 18.87
CA PHE A 14 14.83 17.51 19.61
C PHE A 14 15.70 17.89 20.82
N LYS A 15 16.24 19.10 20.86
CA LYS A 15 17.10 19.53 22.00
C LYS A 15 16.37 19.73 23.33
N THR A 16 15.01 19.75 23.32
CA THR A 16 14.21 20.12 24.49
C THR A 16 12.95 19.28 24.70
N SER A 17 12.80 18.12 24.02
CA SER A 17 11.56 17.32 24.03
C SER A 17 10.30 18.12 23.65
N ARG A 18 10.46 19.18 22.87
CA ARG A 18 9.39 20.10 22.48
C ARG A 18 8.94 19.87 21.05
N LYS A 19 7.65 20.09 20.79
CA LYS A 19 7.07 20.17 19.46
C LYS A 19 6.61 21.59 19.19
N GLN A 20 6.78 22.04 17.97
CA GLN A 20 6.09 23.22 17.47
C GLN A 20 5.12 22.80 16.38
N PHE A 21 3.95 23.38 16.36
CA PHE A 21 2.94 23.10 15.36
C PHE A 21 2.08 24.33 15.07
N PHE A 22 1.51 24.35 13.85
CA PHE A 22 0.49 25.31 13.44
C PHE A 22 -0.84 24.56 13.29
N SER A 23 -1.91 25.10 13.80
CA SER A 23 -3.26 24.53 13.62
C SER A 23 -3.87 24.90 12.28
N THR A 24 -3.51 26.08 11.73
CA THR A 24 -3.96 26.60 10.42
C THR A 24 -2.85 27.44 9.80
N THR A 25 -2.96 27.77 8.51
CA THR A 25 -2.04 28.67 7.82
C THR A 25 -2.00 30.09 8.40
N ALA A 26 -3.07 30.53 9.04
CA ALA A 26 -3.18 31.83 9.74
C ALA A 26 -2.94 31.69 11.24
N GLY A 27 -2.71 30.50 11.75
CA GLY A 27 -2.53 30.23 13.17
C GLY A 27 -1.16 30.62 13.68
N SER A 28 -1.08 31.03 14.95
CA SER A 28 0.20 31.24 15.64
C SER A 28 0.89 29.90 15.90
N LEU A 29 2.22 29.94 15.92
CA LEU A 29 3.05 28.79 16.30
C LEU A 29 2.74 28.36 17.75
N GLN A 30 2.34 27.12 17.91
CA GLN A 30 2.06 26.52 19.20
C GLN A 30 3.25 25.61 19.61
N THR A 31 3.49 25.46 20.90
CA THR A 31 4.51 24.56 21.42
C THR A 31 3.91 23.63 22.47
N ALA A 32 4.07 22.33 22.29
CA ALA A 32 3.75 21.32 23.28
C ALA A 32 5.04 20.60 23.72
N VAL A 33 5.11 20.24 25.00
CA VAL A 33 6.24 19.51 25.58
C VAL A 33 5.77 18.11 25.93
N ALA A 34 6.48 17.10 25.40
CA ALA A 34 6.24 15.72 25.79
C ALA A 34 6.97 15.40 27.10
N THR A 35 6.28 14.76 28.04
CA THR A 35 6.86 14.33 29.33
C THR A 35 7.61 13.00 29.23
N GLN A 36 7.28 12.17 28.25
CA GLN A 36 7.92 10.88 28.03
C GLN A 36 8.53 10.81 26.62
N GLU A 37 7.71 10.68 25.60
CA GLU A 37 8.14 10.55 24.22
C GLU A 37 7.12 11.12 23.23
N ILE A 38 7.56 11.28 21.99
CA ILE A 38 6.74 11.70 20.86
C ILE A 38 6.47 10.47 19.98
N ILE A 39 5.21 10.23 19.63
CA ILE A 39 4.80 9.20 18.69
C ILE A 39 4.27 9.88 17.46
N LEU A 40 4.92 9.64 16.33
CA LEU A 40 4.56 10.14 15.02
C LEU A 40 3.71 9.08 14.31
N SER A 41 2.48 9.45 13.91
CA SER A 41 1.51 8.57 13.26
C SER A 41 0.75 9.37 12.19
N ALA A 42 1.49 10.02 11.27
CA ALA A 42 0.92 10.87 10.23
C ALA A 42 0.80 10.16 8.87
N GLY A 43 1.07 8.86 8.83
CA GLY A 43 1.00 8.02 7.64
C GLY A 43 2.20 8.14 6.72
N ALA A 44 2.26 7.28 5.69
CA ALA A 44 3.44 7.14 4.84
C ALA A 44 3.81 8.39 4.03
N LEU A 45 2.90 9.35 3.88
CA LEU A 45 3.19 10.59 3.15
C LEU A 45 3.61 11.74 4.07
N HIS A 46 3.06 11.83 5.29
CA HIS A 46 3.31 12.96 6.17
C HIS A 46 4.33 12.66 7.28
N SER A 47 4.48 11.43 7.73
CA SER A 47 5.52 11.08 8.72
C SER A 47 6.93 11.39 8.22
N PRO A 48 7.35 10.99 6.99
CA PRO A 48 8.65 11.39 6.47
C PRO A 48 8.75 12.91 6.28
N LYS A 49 7.69 13.60 5.82
CA LYS A 49 7.67 15.06 5.72
C LYS A 49 7.99 15.75 7.05
N ILE A 50 7.37 15.30 8.14
CA ILE A 50 7.58 15.86 9.47
C ILE A 50 9.02 15.62 9.94
N LEU A 51 9.58 14.43 9.71
CA LEU A 51 10.98 14.14 10.02
C LEU A 51 11.92 15.06 9.23
N GLN A 52 11.71 15.20 7.92
CA GLN A 52 12.50 16.06 7.03
C GLN A 52 12.46 17.53 7.48
N LEU A 53 11.27 18.09 7.72
CA LEU A 53 11.11 19.45 8.26
C LEU A 53 11.75 19.64 9.64
N SER A 54 12.00 18.55 10.36
CA SER A 54 12.65 18.54 11.67
C SER A 54 14.16 18.34 11.60
N GLY A 55 14.73 18.28 10.39
CA GLY A 55 16.15 18.09 10.17
C GLY A 55 16.61 16.63 10.27
N ILE A 56 15.71 15.66 10.14
CA ILE A 56 15.99 14.22 10.16
C ILE A 56 15.69 13.65 8.78
N ALA A 57 16.69 13.58 7.91
CA ALA A 57 16.56 13.12 6.53
C ALA A 57 17.94 13.01 5.87
N PRO A 58 18.00 12.65 4.57
CA PRO A 58 19.24 12.77 3.79
C PRO A 58 19.82 14.19 3.87
N ALA A 59 21.08 14.32 4.28
CA ALA A 59 21.72 15.63 4.45
C ALA A 59 21.70 16.49 3.17
N PRO A 60 21.91 15.94 1.95
CA PRO A 60 21.79 16.74 0.72
C PRO A 60 20.40 17.36 0.53
N LEU A 61 19.32 16.62 0.79
CA LEU A 61 17.96 17.14 0.70
C LEU A 61 17.77 18.35 1.62
N LEU A 62 18.15 18.19 2.90
CA LEU A 62 17.98 19.24 3.92
C LEU A 62 18.79 20.49 3.59
N THR A 63 20.04 20.32 3.17
CA THR A 63 20.92 21.42 2.79
C THR A 63 20.36 22.20 1.61
N ASN A 64 19.85 21.53 0.59
CA ASN A 64 19.31 22.17 -0.61
C ASN A 64 18.09 23.08 -0.32
N ILE A 65 17.33 22.79 0.73
CA ILE A 65 16.13 23.58 1.11
C ILE A 65 16.39 24.45 2.35
N GLY A 66 17.64 24.57 2.80
CA GLY A 66 18.03 25.45 3.90
C GLY A 66 17.59 24.97 5.29
N ILE A 67 17.36 23.67 5.49
CA ILE A 67 17.08 23.08 6.80
C ILE A 67 18.37 22.54 7.42
N ASN A 68 18.61 22.91 8.68
CA ASN A 68 19.75 22.39 9.43
C ASN A 68 19.65 20.88 9.64
N VAL A 69 20.72 20.16 9.34
CA VAL A 69 20.80 18.70 9.54
C VAL A 69 20.93 18.42 11.04
N THR A 70 19.89 17.81 11.62
CA THR A 70 19.91 17.32 13.01
C THR A 70 20.44 15.89 13.05
N VAL A 71 19.92 15.03 12.16
CA VAL A 71 20.37 13.64 11.96
C VAL A 71 20.39 13.36 10.47
N ASN A 72 21.55 12.95 9.94
CA ASN A 72 21.61 12.39 8.59
C ASN A 72 21.05 10.96 8.62
N LEU A 73 19.85 10.79 8.08
CA LEU A 73 19.10 9.53 8.04
C LEU A 73 18.56 9.30 6.62
N PRO A 74 19.36 8.69 5.73
CA PRO A 74 19.08 8.61 4.30
C PRO A 74 17.79 7.91 3.92
N GLY A 75 17.28 6.98 4.75
CA GLY A 75 16.06 6.24 4.45
C GLY A 75 14.76 7.03 4.62
N VAL A 76 14.80 8.23 5.22
CA VAL A 76 13.59 9.04 5.44
C VAL A 76 13.04 9.57 4.13
N GLY A 77 11.85 9.12 3.77
CA GLY A 77 11.16 9.47 2.53
C GLY A 77 11.50 8.57 1.35
N GLU A 78 12.45 7.65 1.50
CA GLU A 78 12.79 6.62 0.51
C GLU A 78 11.90 5.37 0.66
N ASN A 79 12.02 4.44 -0.29
CA ASN A 79 11.33 3.14 -0.24
C ASN A 79 9.78 3.24 -0.26
N LEU A 80 9.21 4.31 -0.83
CA LEU A 80 7.77 4.41 -1.03
C LEU A 80 7.30 3.25 -1.91
N GLN A 81 6.34 2.49 -1.42
CA GLN A 81 5.68 1.39 -2.11
C GLN A 81 4.17 1.63 -2.07
N ASP A 82 3.48 1.14 -3.09
CA ASP A 82 2.03 1.22 -3.19
C ASP A 82 1.51 0.07 -4.06
N HIS A 83 0.34 -0.42 -3.78
CA HIS A 83 -0.35 -1.36 -4.64
C HIS A 83 -0.84 -0.66 -5.91
N LEU A 84 -0.39 -1.16 -7.06
CA LEU A 84 -0.80 -0.69 -8.38
C LEU A 84 -1.95 -1.54 -8.89
N PHE A 85 -2.96 -0.92 -9.46
CA PHE A 85 -3.98 -1.69 -10.12
C PHE A 85 -4.01 -1.51 -11.64
N GLY A 86 -4.40 -2.58 -12.33
CA GLY A 86 -4.90 -2.59 -13.69
C GLY A 86 -6.35 -3.04 -13.71
N LEU A 87 -7.08 -2.80 -14.78
CA LEU A 87 -8.48 -3.21 -14.87
C LEU A 87 -8.83 -3.74 -16.27
N THR A 88 -9.84 -4.60 -16.28
CA THR A 88 -10.53 -5.06 -17.49
C THR A 88 -12.02 -4.77 -17.31
N LEU A 89 -12.66 -4.13 -18.28
CA LEU A 89 -14.10 -3.93 -18.25
C LEU A 89 -14.80 -4.91 -19.19
N ALA A 90 -15.99 -5.35 -18.80
CA ALA A 90 -16.86 -6.18 -19.60
C ALA A 90 -18.30 -5.65 -19.58
N SER A 91 -19.01 -5.78 -20.69
CA SER A 91 -20.47 -5.68 -20.71
C SER A 91 -21.09 -7.03 -20.37
N LEU A 92 -22.25 -7.02 -19.76
CA LEU A 92 -23.03 -8.21 -19.40
C LEU A 92 -24.43 -8.10 -20.01
N ASN A 93 -25.17 -9.22 -20.04
CA ASN A 93 -26.57 -9.24 -20.47
C ASN A 93 -27.42 -8.21 -19.68
N PRO A 94 -28.42 -7.58 -20.31
CA PRO A 94 -29.35 -6.71 -19.62
C PRO A 94 -30.05 -7.40 -18.45
N GLY A 95 -30.26 -6.67 -17.37
CA GLY A 95 -30.98 -7.14 -16.17
C GLY A 95 -30.10 -7.84 -15.13
N ILE A 96 -28.79 -7.98 -15.34
CA ILE A 96 -27.86 -8.36 -14.27
C ILE A 96 -27.61 -7.14 -13.39
N PRO A 97 -28.07 -7.14 -12.11
CA PRO A 97 -27.92 -5.99 -11.25
C PRO A 97 -26.45 -5.77 -10.84
N ALA A 98 -26.06 -4.52 -10.68
CA ALA A 98 -24.72 -4.15 -10.23
C ALA A 98 -24.80 -2.93 -9.29
N ASN A 99 -23.70 -2.64 -8.58
CA ASN A 99 -23.64 -1.51 -7.67
C ASN A 99 -23.69 -0.16 -8.42
N SER A 100 -23.16 -0.10 -9.64
CA SER A 100 -23.27 1.08 -10.51
C SER A 100 -24.72 1.44 -10.84
N ASP A 101 -25.65 0.48 -10.78
CA ASP A 101 -27.07 0.74 -11.01
C ASP A 101 -27.70 1.61 -9.90
N LEU A 102 -27.06 1.72 -8.71
CA LEU A 102 -27.48 2.58 -7.59
C LEU A 102 -27.45 4.09 -7.92
N VAL A 103 -26.80 4.50 -9.00
CA VAL A 103 -26.90 5.89 -9.51
C VAL A 103 -28.30 6.22 -10.02
N ASN A 104 -29.10 5.21 -10.35
CA ASN A 104 -30.51 5.38 -10.68
C ASN A 104 -31.33 5.52 -9.38
N ALA A 105 -31.90 6.69 -9.14
CA ALA A 105 -32.62 7.00 -7.89
C ALA A 105 -33.80 6.06 -7.61
N THR A 106 -34.49 5.55 -8.64
CA THR A 106 -35.58 4.60 -8.46
C THR A 106 -35.06 3.23 -8.02
N PHE A 107 -33.97 2.76 -8.63
CA PHE A 107 -33.31 1.52 -8.24
C PHE A 107 -32.72 1.64 -6.84
N ASP A 108 -32.02 2.73 -6.52
CA ASP A 108 -31.47 3.00 -5.18
C ASP A 108 -32.57 2.97 -4.11
N ALA A 109 -33.69 3.66 -4.33
CA ALA A 109 -34.82 3.66 -3.40
C ALA A 109 -35.37 2.26 -3.17
N ALA A 110 -35.57 1.47 -4.24
CA ALA A 110 -36.03 0.10 -4.14
C ALA A 110 -35.07 -0.80 -3.38
N GLN A 111 -33.76 -0.68 -3.62
CA GLN A 111 -32.73 -1.45 -2.91
C GLN A 111 -32.63 -1.05 -1.44
N ARG A 112 -32.78 0.24 -1.13
CA ARG A 112 -32.82 0.75 0.25
C ARG A 112 -34.04 0.21 0.99
N ASP A 113 -35.22 0.27 0.40
CA ASP A 113 -36.45 -0.24 1.01
C ASP A 113 -36.35 -1.75 1.24
N LEU A 114 -35.78 -2.51 0.30
CA LEU A 114 -35.52 -3.93 0.46
C LEU A 114 -34.54 -4.19 1.61
N HIS A 115 -33.48 -3.41 1.73
CA HIS A 115 -32.51 -3.50 2.82
C HIS A 115 -33.19 -3.33 4.19
N TYR A 116 -34.02 -2.29 4.34
CA TYR A 116 -34.73 -2.03 5.61
C TYR A 116 -35.84 -3.03 5.91
N ALA A 117 -36.54 -3.50 4.89
CA ALA A 117 -37.62 -4.46 5.07
C ALA A 117 -37.14 -5.86 5.48
N LYS A 118 -35.96 -6.29 4.95
CA LYS A 118 -35.42 -7.65 5.14
C LYS A 118 -34.26 -7.73 6.13
N ARG A 119 -34.07 -6.75 6.97
CA ARG A 119 -33.00 -6.63 7.96
C ARG A 119 -32.85 -7.81 8.93
N LYS A 120 -33.84 -8.70 9.01
CA LYS A 120 -33.91 -9.83 9.94
C LYS A 120 -33.71 -11.15 9.17
N GLY A 121 -32.50 -11.57 8.97
CA GLY A 121 -32.19 -12.99 8.72
C GLY A 121 -31.83 -13.42 7.29
N GLU A 122 -31.77 -12.54 6.31
CA GLU A 122 -31.25 -12.88 4.99
C GLU A 122 -29.86 -12.29 4.78
N LEU A 123 -28.91 -13.10 4.32
CA LEU A 123 -27.59 -12.64 3.94
C LEU A 123 -27.71 -11.83 2.64
N PHE A 124 -27.31 -10.55 2.65
CA PHE A 124 -27.26 -9.66 1.49
C PHE A 124 -28.58 -9.52 0.70
N PRO A 125 -29.68 -9.07 1.31
CA PRO A 125 -30.98 -9.00 0.64
C PRO A 125 -31.06 -7.89 -0.43
N SER A 126 -30.11 -6.95 -0.49
CA SER A 126 -30.13 -5.83 -1.43
C SER A 126 -28.72 -5.39 -1.81
N ARG A 127 -28.58 -4.71 -2.96
CA ARG A 127 -27.33 -4.12 -3.42
C ARG A 127 -26.76 -3.03 -2.48
N TRP A 128 -27.58 -2.53 -1.58
CA TRP A 128 -27.18 -1.56 -0.56
C TRP A 128 -26.20 -2.12 0.47
N THR A 129 -26.13 -3.44 0.61
CA THR A 129 -25.21 -4.12 1.52
C THR A 129 -24.04 -4.77 0.82
N ASP A 130 -24.04 -4.75 -0.51
CA ASP A 130 -22.94 -5.31 -1.28
C ASP A 130 -21.69 -4.44 -1.10
N THR A 131 -20.56 -5.09 -0.96
CA THR A 131 -19.27 -4.43 -1.05
C THR A 131 -18.99 -4.05 -2.50
N ILE A 132 -18.08 -3.09 -2.71
CA ILE A 132 -17.64 -2.71 -4.06
C ILE A 132 -17.10 -3.94 -4.81
N ALA A 133 -16.41 -4.86 -4.11
CA ALA A 133 -15.94 -6.12 -4.65
C ALA A 133 -16.81 -7.27 -4.14
N GLU A 134 -17.52 -7.96 -5.02
CA GLU A 134 -18.32 -9.14 -4.70
C GLU A 134 -17.47 -10.37 -4.40
N ALA A 135 -16.27 -10.44 -5.01
CA ALA A 135 -15.30 -11.48 -4.73
C ALA A 135 -13.88 -10.94 -4.87
N LEU A 136 -12.98 -11.43 -4.05
CA LEU A 136 -11.55 -11.16 -4.15
C LEU A 136 -10.75 -12.45 -4.00
N SER A 137 -9.58 -12.50 -4.64
CA SER A 137 -8.69 -13.65 -4.56
C SER A 137 -7.23 -13.18 -4.61
N PHE A 138 -6.41 -13.70 -3.70
CA PHE A 138 -4.97 -13.50 -3.69
C PHE A 138 -4.29 -14.66 -4.42
N ILE A 139 -3.66 -14.38 -5.59
CA ILE A 139 -3.25 -15.39 -6.55
C ILE A 139 -1.73 -15.41 -6.68
N PRO A 140 -1.06 -16.55 -6.38
CA PRO A 140 0.36 -16.75 -6.63
C PRO A 140 0.71 -16.72 -8.11
N LEU A 141 1.95 -16.30 -8.44
CA LEU A 141 2.43 -16.11 -9.80
C LEU A 141 2.24 -17.36 -10.70
N TYR A 142 2.53 -18.55 -10.19
CA TYR A 142 2.38 -19.80 -10.92
C TYR A 142 0.92 -20.18 -11.26
N ASN A 143 -0.06 -19.55 -10.60
CA ASN A 143 -1.48 -19.89 -10.81
C ASN A 143 -2.11 -19.11 -11.98
N PHE A 144 -1.49 -18.01 -12.41
CA PHE A 144 -2.02 -17.21 -13.53
C PHE A 144 -1.05 -17.09 -14.71
N THR A 145 0.23 -17.48 -14.55
CA THR A 145 1.22 -17.52 -15.62
C THR A 145 1.63 -18.96 -15.96
N LYS A 146 2.34 -19.14 -17.08
CA LYS A 146 3.03 -20.41 -17.38
C LYS A 146 4.25 -20.55 -16.47
N ALA A 147 4.61 -21.77 -16.10
CA ALA A 147 5.72 -22.04 -15.17
C ALA A 147 7.06 -21.45 -15.64
N ASP A 148 7.40 -21.59 -16.93
CA ASP A 148 8.64 -21.02 -17.46
C ASP A 148 8.66 -19.49 -17.36
N LEU A 149 7.53 -18.83 -17.64
CA LEU A 149 7.41 -17.38 -17.51
C LEU A 149 7.49 -16.95 -16.03
N ALA A 150 6.82 -17.68 -15.14
CA ALA A 150 6.92 -17.41 -13.70
C ALA A 150 8.37 -17.50 -13.22
N ASN A 151 9.11 -18.55 -13.63
CA ASN A 151 10.52 -18.71 -13.28
C ASN A 151 11.39 -17.56 -13.85
N ASN A 152 11.14 -17.15 -15.09
CA ASN A 152 11.84 -16.01 -15.71
C ASN A 152 11.56 -14.70 -14.96
N LEU A 153 10.30 -14.45 -14.61
CA LEU A 153 9.91 -13.27 -13.84
C LEU A 153 10.60 -13.27 -12.47
N ILE A 154 10.58 -14.39 -11.75
CA ILE A 154 11.25 -14.50 -10.44
C ILE A 154 12.76 -14.26 -10.57
N SER A 155 13.40 -14.85 -11.58
CA SER A 155 14.82 -14.64 -11.83
C SER A 155 15.16 -13.19 -12.17
N SER A 156 14.23 -12.46 -12.82
CA SER A 156 14.41 -11.05 -13.16
C SER A 156 14.35 -10.11 -11.96
N ILE A 157 13.78 -10.56 -10.83
CA ILE A 157 13.64 -9.73 -9.61
C ILE A 157 15.01 -9.30 -9.06
N GLU A 158 15.99 -10.21 -9.06
CA GLU A 158 17.32 -9.94 -8.52
C GLU A 158 18.30 -9.45 -9.59
N ALA A 159 18.01 -9.70 -10.87
CA ALA A 159 18.90 -9.38 -11.97
C ALA A 159 18.98 -7.86 -12.20
N ASN A 160 20.09 -7.24 -11.77
CA ASN A 160 20.37 -5.80 -11.94
C ASN A 160 19.23 -4.90 -11.39
N SER A 161 18.54 -5.31 -10.35
CA SER A 161 17.38 -4.61 -9.81
C SER A 161 17.67 -3.16 -9.42
N THR A 162 18.90 -2.87 -8.96
CA THR A 162 19.31 -1.53 -8.51
C THR A 162 19.38 -0.49 -9.63
N GLN A 163 19.52 -0.89 -10.90
CA GLN A 163 19.52 0.04 -12.04
C GLN A 163 18.19 0.80 -12.22
N TYR A 164 17.11 0.31 -11.60
CA TYR A 164 15.79 0.92 -11.66
C TYR A 164 15.49 1.88 -10.51
N LEU A 165 16.43 2.03 -9.56
CA LEU A 165 16.38 3.05 -8.52
C LEU A 165 16.76 4.42 -9.11
N HIS A 166 16.52 5.50 -8.37
CA HIS A 166 16.95 6.83 -8.81
C HIS A 166 18.47 7.05 -8.56
N ASP A 167 19.10 7.91 -9.34
CA ASP A 167 20.55 8.06 -9.38
C ASP A 167 21.17 8.59 -8.08
N SER A 168 20.43 9.33 -7.26
CA SER A 168 20.94 9.98 -6.03
C SER A 168 20.67 9.20 -4.75
N ILE A 169 20.29 7.92 -4.87
CA ILE A 169 19.94 7.08 -3.71
C ILE A 169 21.18 6.74 -2.87
N ASP A 170 21.05 6.75 -1.54
CA ASP A 170 22.13 6.39 -0.61
C ASP A 170 22.42 4.89 -0.67
N SER A 171 23.70 4.54 -0.54
CA SER A 171 24.17 3.14 -0.60
C SER A 171 23.54 2.22 0.45
N ALA A 172 23.19 2.74 1.63
CA ALA A 172 22.48 1.95 2.65
C ALA A 172 21.06 1.61 2.20
N VAL A 173 20.37 2.54 1.51
CA VAL A 173 19.03 2.30 0.96
C VAL A 173 19.12 1.28 -0.20
N VAL A 174 20.14 1.38 -1.05
CA VAL A 174 20.42 0.39 -2.11
C VAL A 174 20.59 -1.00 -1.50
N ALA A 175 21.44 -1.14 -0.47
CA ALA A 175 21.68 -2.42 0.20
C ALA A 175 20.37 -2.99 0.84
N GLY A 176 19.50 -2.13 1.35
CA GLY A 176 18.17 -2.53 1.84
C GLY A 176 17.28 -3.03 0.73
N TYR A 177 17.26 -2.35 -0.40
CA TYR A 177 16.48 -2.75 -1.58
C TYR A 177 16.91 -4.13 -2.12
N GLU A 178 18.22 -4.39 -2.20
CA GLU A 178 18.75 -5.70 -2.60
C GLU A 178 18.27 -6.84 -1.68
N LYS A 179 18.19 -6.59 -0.36
CA LYS A 179 17.65 -7.57 0.59
C LYS A 179 16.14 -7.76 0.41
N GLN A 180 15.40 -6.70 0.11
CA GLN A 180 13.97 -6.76 -0.15
C GLN A 180 13.68 -7.55 -1.43
N THR A 181 14.38 -7.29 -2.54
CA THR A 181 14.19 -8.00 -3.80
C THR A 181 14.53 -9.49 -3.68
N ALA A 182 15.63 -9.84 -3.01
CA ALA A 182 15.98 -11.23 -2.72
C ALA A 182 14.89 -11.94 -1.90
N LEU A 183 14.30 -11.25 -0.90
CA LEU A 183 13.20 -11.81 -0.11
C LEU A 183 11.94 -12.01 -0.96
N ILE A 184 11.57 -11.04 -1.81
CA ILE A 184 10.42 -11.14 -2.72
C ILE A 184 10.61 -12.31 -3.68
N ALA A 185 11.78 -12.46 -4.31
CA ALA A 185 12.12 -13.59 -5.18
C ALA A 185 11.96 -14.92 -4.44
N SER A 186 12.52 -15.03 -3.22
CA SER A 186 12.38 -16.21 -2.37
C SER A 186 10.93 -16.52 -1.98
N MET A 187 10.10 -15.51 -1.73
CA MET A 187 8.68 -15.70 -1.42
C MET A 187 7.92 -16.23 -2.64
N HIS A 188 8.13 -15.64 -3.82
CA HIS A 188 7.45 -16.08 -5.03
C HIS A 188 7.90 -17.47 -5.49
N SER A 189 9.18 -17.83 -5.33
CA SER A 189 9.69 -19.17 -5.69
C SER A 189 9.05 -20.30 -4.91
N LYS A 190 8.51 -20.03 -3.71
CA LYS A 190 7.76 -21.02 -2.90
C LYS A 190 6.36 -21.29 -3.43
N GLY A 191 5.86 -20.52 -4.39
CA GLY A 191 4.58 -20.72 -5.05
C GLY A 191 3.32 -20.49 -4.20
N SER A 192 3.46 -19.99 -2.97
CA SER A 192 2.33 -19.73 -2.05
C SER A 192 2.07 -18.26 -1.77
N THR A 193 3.00 -17.37 -2.16
CA THR A 193 2.85 -15.93 -1.97
C THR A 193 2.08 -15.32 -3.14
N ALA A 194 1.04 -14.55 -2.84
CA ALA A 194 0.28 -13.86 -3.87
C ALA A 194 1.14 -12.82 -4.59
N ALA A 195 1.12 -12.86 -5.92
CA ALA A 195 1.71 -11.84 -6.79
C ALA A 195 0.67 -10.84 -7.27
N MET A 196 -0.58 -11.28 -7.29
CA MET A 196 -1.73 -10.51 -7.75
C MET A 196 -2.91 -10.71 -6.80
N GLU A 197 -3.63 -9.64 -6.50
CA GLU A 197 -5.02 -9.71 -6.04
C GLU A 197 -5.94 -9.49 -7.24
N LEU A 198 -6.99 -10.27 -7.32
CA LEU A 198 -8.07 -10.12 -8.29
C LEU A 198 -9.34 -9.72 -7.55
N LEU A 199 -9.93 -8.60 -7.95
CA LEU A 199 -11.24 -8.16 -7.50
C LEU A 199 -12.25 -8.33 -8.63
N TYR A 200 -13.34 -9.01 -8.33
CA TYR A 200 -14.52 -9.10 -9.19
C TYR A 200 -15.53 -8.06 -8.69
N VAL A 201 -15.81 -7.07 -9.51
CA VAL A 201 -16.44 -5.82 -9.09
C VAL A 201 -17.64 -5.52 -9.96
N ASP A 202 -18.66 -4.90 -9.37
CA ASP A 202 -19.82 -4.34 -10.04
C ASP A 202 -20.60 -5.40 -10.85
N GLY A 203 -20.88 -6.53 -10.21
CA GLY A 203 -21.59 -7.65 -10.84
C GLY A 203 -20.78 -8.36 -11.93
N GLY A 204 -19.46 -8.10 -12.00
CA GLY A 204 -18.56 -8.62 -13.02
C GLY A 204 -18.36 -7.72 -14.24
N ARG A 205 -18.86 -6.49 -14.19
CA ARG A 205 -18.56 -5.48 -15.21
C ARG A 205 -17.12 -4.98 -15.15
N SER A 206 -16.46 -5.16 -14.01
CA SER A 206 -15.05 -4.84 -13.83
C SER A 206 -14.31 -5.98 -13.15
N VAL A 207 -13.14 -6.32 -13.68
CA VAL A 207 -12.15 -7.20 -13.04
C VAL A 207 -10.89 -6.37 -12.83
N VAL A 208 -10.58 -6.12 -11.56
CA VAL A 208 -9.41 -5.33 -11.17
C VAL A 208 -8.30 -6.27 -10.72
N ASN A 209 -7.09 -6.01 -11.18
CA ASN A 209 -5.88 -6.72 -10.75
C ASN A 209 -4.98 -5.76 -10.00
N ILE A 210 -4.52 -6.19 -8.84
CA ILE A 210 -3.66 -5.40 -7.96
C ILE A 210 -2.33 -6.13 -7.81
N LEU A 211 -1.24 -5.44 -8.12
CA LEU A 211 0.11 -5.97 -7.96
C LEU A 211 0.49 -5.97 -6.47
N MET A 212 0.75 -7.15 -5.90
CA MET A 212 0.96 -7.30 -4.45
C MET A 212 2.36 -6.90 -3.98
N HIS A 213 3.40 -7.17 -4.76
CA HIS A 213 4.79 -6.85 -4.40
C HIS A 213 5.48 -6.09 -5.54
N PRO A 214 5.19 -4.78 -5.69
CA PRO A 214 5.89 -3.97 -6.68
C PRO A 214 7.38 -3.90 -6.37
N LEU A 215 8.21 -3.92 -7.40
CA LEU A 215 9.66 -3.72 -7.29
C LEU A 215 10.06 -2.25 -7.50
N SER A 216 9.20 -1.46 -8.14
CA SER A 216 9.39 0.00 -8.22
C SER A 216 9.41 0.61 -6.82
N ARG A 217 10.31 1.57 -6.62
CA ARG A 217 10.46 2.32 -5.36
C ARG A 217 10.37 3.80 -5.64
N GLY A 218 9.48 4.45 -4.93
CA GLY A 218 9.27 5.88 -4.98
C GLY A 218 9.85 6.63 -3.79
N THR A 219 9.59 7.94 -3.78
CA THR A 219 10.06 8.85 -2.74
C THR A 219 8.97 9.82 -2.29
N VAL A 220 9.14 10.31 -1.06
CA VAL A 220 8.36 11.43 -0.49
C VAL A 220 9.36 12.47 0.03
N SER A 221 9.40 13.65 -0.59
CA SER A 221 10.39 14.67 -0.27
C SER A 221 9.76 16.05 -0.07
N VAL A 222 10.20 16.78 0.96
CA VAL A 222 9.85 18.20 1.08
C VAL A 222 10.54 19.03 0.00
N THR A 223 9.85 20.01 -0.53
CA THR A 223 10.35 20.91 -1.60
C THR A 223 10.78 22.27 -1.06
N SER A 224 10.44 22.57 0.18
CA SER A 224 10.80 23.80 0.88
C SER A 224 10.75 23.62 2.39
N SER A 225 11.19 24.61 3.14
CA SER A 225 11.09 24.66 4.61
C SER A 225 9.70 25.09 5.10
N ASP A 226 8.77 25.44 4.20
CA ASP A 226 7.39 25.76 4.54
C ASP A 226 6.62 24.51 4.95
N PRO A 227 6.16 24.40 6.22
CA PRO A 227 5.45 23.22 6.70
C PRO A 227 4.08 23.01 6.03
N PHE A 228 3.50 24.03 5.41
CA PHE A 228 2.22 23.94 4.69
C PHE A 228 2.37 23.50 3.23
N ALA A 229 3.56 23.66 2.64
CA ALA A 229 3.81 23.18 1.29
C ALA A 229 3.58 21.65 1.22
N PRO A 230 2.87 21.13 0.20
CA PRO A 230 2.75 19.70 0.01
C PRO A 230 4.13 19.09 -0.29
N PRO A 231 4.39 17.84 0.15
CA PRO A 231 5.60 17.15 -0.27
C PRO A 231 5.51 16.79 -1.76
N ALA A 232 6.64 16.69 -2.43
CA ALA A 232 6.74 15.99 -3.70
C ALA A 232 6.59 14.50 -3.42
N ILE A 233 5.65 13.85 -4.10
CA ILE A 233 5.40 12.42 -4.03
C ILE A 233 5.69 11.86 -5.42
N ASP A 234 6.76 11.10 -5.55
CA ASP A 234 7.11 10.40 -6.78
C ASP A 234 7.04 8.90 -6.53
N PRO A 235 5.96 8.23 -6.91
CA PRO A 235 5.82 6.79 -6.71
C PRO A 235 6.70 5.97 -7.67
N ARG A 236 7.22 6.55 -8.75
CA ARG A 236 8.03 5.89 -9.78
C ARG A 236 7.39 4.61 -10.33
N TYR A 237 6.08 4.57 -10.46
CA TYR A 237 5.33 3.43 -10.99
C TYR A 237 5.93 2.92 -12.29
N PHE A 238 6.06 1.60 -12.42
CA PHE A 238 6.67 0.93 -13.58
C PHE A 238 8.14 1.27 -13.85
N SER A 239 8.86 1.83 -12.88
CA SER A 239 10.32 2.00 -13.03
C SER A 239 11.02 0.65 -13.14
N HIS A 240 10.54 -0.39 -12.45
CA HIS A 240 11.00 -1.76 -12.62
C HIS A 240 10.10 -2.53 -13.61
N PRO A 241 10.66 -3.17 -14.66
CA PRO A 241 9.88 -3.86 -15.70
C PRO A 241 8.99 -5.01 -15.19
N TYR A 242 9.41 -5.68 -14.13
CA TYR A 242 8.64 -6.76 -13.49
C TYR A 242 7.19 -6.35 -13.19
N ASP A 243 6.98 -5.14 -12.68
CA ASP A 243 5.66 -4.65 -12.27
C ASP A 243 4.69 -4.65 -13.46
N GLY A 244 5.15 -4.16 -14.60
CA GLY A 244 4.35 -4.15 -15.82
C GLY A 244 4.11 -5.55 -16.40
N GLN A 245 5.12 -6.42 -16.35
CA GLN A 245 4.99 -7.79 -16.87
C GLN A 245 3.98 -8.62 -16.08
N VAL A 246 3.98 -8.50 -14.74
CA VAL A 246 2.99 -9.17 -13.89
C VAL A 246 1.58 -8.68 -14.20
N LEU A 247 1.37 -7.36 -14.37
CA LEU A 247 0.06 -6.81 -14.69
C LEU A 247 -0.40 -7.19 -16.12
N VAL A 248 0.50 -7.31 -17.09
CA VAL A 248 0.18 -7.84 -18.45
C VAL A 248 -0.37 -9.27 -18.34
N GLU A 249 0.30 -10.14 -17.59
CA GLU A 249 -0.17 -11.52 -17.39
C GLU A 249 -1.46 -11.57 -16.58
N SER A 250 -1.66 -10.64 -15.66
CA SER A 250 -2.90 -10.52 -14.90
C SER A 250 -4.09 -10.18 -15.80
N LEU A 251 -3.92 -9.26 -16.76
CA LEU A 251 -4.95 -8.95 -17.77
C LEU A 251 -5.26 -10.17 -18.66
N ARG A 252 -4.24 -10.92 -19.07
CA ARG A 252 -4.45 -12.18 -19.80
C ARG A 252 -5.21 -13.22 -18.97
N PHE A 253 -4.99 -13.24 -17.66
CA PHE A 253 -5.76 -14.08 -16.75
C PHE A 253 -7.22 -13.65 -16.68
N ASN A 254 -7.52 -12.36 -16.66
CA ASN A 254 -8.90 -11.85 -16.72
C ASN A 254 -9.62 -12.33 -17.97
N ARG A 255 -8.96 -12.34 -19.13
CA ARG A 255 -9.52 -12.87 -20.37
C ARG A 255 -9.88 -14.34 -20.26
N LYS A 256 -9.01 -15.16 -19.62
CA LYS A 256 -9.33 -16.56 -19.34
C LYS A 256 -10.51 -16.70 -18.39
N LEU A 257 -10.60 -15.83 -17.34
CA LEU A 257 -11.74 -15.81 -16.43
C LEU A 257 -13.04 -15.45 -17.17
N LEU A 258 -13.03 -14.38 -17.96
CA LEU A 258 -14.19 -13.95 -18.75
C LEU A 258 -14.64 -15.05 -19.75
N ALA A 259 -13.74 -15.87 -20.28
CA ALA A 259 -14.05 -16.97 -21.19
C ALA A 259 -14.60 -18.22 -20.51
N THR A 260 -14.69 -18.27 -19.18
CA THR A 260 -15.26 -19.44 -18.47
C THR A 260 -16.77 -19.54 -18.68
N ALA A 261 -17.29 -20.77 -18.71
CA ALA A 261 -18.70 -21.01 -18.97
C ALA A 261 -19.67 -20.26 -18.01
N PRO A 262 -19.43 -20.19 -16.70
CA PRO A 262 -20.28 -19.41 -15.79
C PRO A 262 -20.33 -17.92 -16.15
N ILE A 263 -19.20 -17.32 -16.47
CA ILE A 263 -19.12 -15.90 -16.81
C ILE A 263 -19.71 -15.65 -18.22
N GLN A 264 -19.49 -16.54 -19.17
CA GLN A 264 -20.12 -16.47 -20.50
C GLN A 264 -21.65 -16.62 -20.43
N ALA A 265 -22.18 -17.37 -19.49
CA ALA A 265 -23.64 -17.44 -19.25
C ALA A 265 -24.24 -16.09 -18.85
N LEU A 266 -23.45 -15.17 -18.29
CA LEU A 266 -23.84 -13.80 -18.01
C LEU A 266 -23.75 -12.88 -19.25
N GLY A 267 -23.32 -13.40 -20.40
CA GLY A 267 -23.14 -12.64 -21.64
C GLY A 267 -21.94 -11.70 -21.61
N ALA A 268 -20.88 -12.07 -20.89
CA ALA A 268 -19.70 -11.23 -20.72
C ALA A 268 -18.96 -11.01 -22.05
N ILE A 269 -18.74 -9.75 -22.40
CA ILE A 269 -17.96 -9.32 -23.56
C ILE A 269 -16.96 -8.26 -23.07
N GLU A 270 -15.65 -8.52 -23.26
CA GLU A 270 -14.62 -7.53 -22.94
C GLU A 270 -14.84 -6.24 -23.75
N THR A 271 -14.90 -5.10 -23.04
CA THR A 271 -15.09 -3.79 -23.65
C THR A 271 -13.86 -2.91 -23.52
N LEU A 272 -13.04 -3.11 -22.46
CA LEU A 272 -11.81 -2.38 -22.22
C LEU A 272 -10.75 -3.33 -21.64
N PRO A 273 -9.54 -3.41 -22.22
CA PRO A 273 -9.02 -2.67 -23.37
C PRO A 273 -9.66 -3.04 -24.71
N GLY A 274 -10.42 -4.11 -24.76
CA GLY A 274 -10.95 -4.70 -25.99
C GLY A 274 -10.01 -5.75 -26.57
N THR A 275 -10.59 -6.74 -27.26
CA THR A 275 -9.88 -7.93 -27.73
C THR A 275 -8.82 -7.67 -28.81
N ALA A 276 -8.85 -6.49 -29.44
CA ALA A 276 -7.82 -6.08 -30.42
C ALA A 276 -6.48 -5.69 -29.75
N THR A 277 -6.44 -5.44 -28.44
CA THR A 277 -5.22 -5.14 -27.67
C THR A 277 -4.56 -6.46 -27.27
N GLU A 278 -3.66 -7.01 -28.10
CA GLU A 278 -3.12 -8.36 -27.93
C GLU A 278 -1.65 -8.41 -27.52
N SER A 279 -0.80 -7.53 -28.09
CA SER A 279 0.62 -7.57 -27.79
C SER A 279 0.95 -7.13 -26.37
N ASP A 280 2.07 -7.63 -25.81
CA ASP A 280 2.53 -7.21 -24.48
C ASP A 280 2.72 -5.69 -24.39
N ALA A 281 3.22 -5.08 -25.46
CA ALA A 281 3.46 -3.64 -25.54
C ALA A 281 2.14 -2.86 -25.52
N ASP A 282 1.13 -3.28 -26.26
CA ASP A 282 -0.17 -2.61 -26.29
C ASP A 282 -0.91 -2.78 -24.96
N ILE A 283 -0.90 -3.99 -24.38
CA ILE A 283 -1.48 -4.28 -23.08
C ILE A 283 -0.79 -3.43 -22.00
N LEU A 284 0.54 -3.37 -21.97
CA LEU A 284 1.30 -2.56 -21.02
C LEU A 284 1.01 -1.07 -21.20
N SER A 285 0.92 -0.60 -22.43
CA SER A 285 0.56 0.81 -22.74
C SER A 285 -0.84 1.13 -22.20
N PHE A 286 -1.81 0.26 -22.42
CA PHE A 286 -3.14 0.41 -21.85
C PHE A 286 -3.10 0.43 -20.33
N ILE A 287 -2.44 -0.54 -19.67
CA ILE A 287 -2.34 -0.63 -18.20
C ILE A 287 -1.75 0.66 -17.65
N LYS A 288 -0.66 1.16 -18.20
CA LYS A 288 -0.05 2.44 -17.79
C LYS A 288 -0.99 3.63 -17.90
N GLY A 289 -1.92 3.60 -18.86
CA GLY A 289 -2.91 4.66 -19.07
C GLY A 289 -4.07 4.64 -18.05
N VAL A 290 -4.33 3.48 -17.42
CA VAL A 290 -5.46 3.31 -16.49
C VAL A 290 -5.02 3.02 -15.06
N THR A 291 -3.74 2.76 -14.84
CA THR A 291 -3.20 2.47 -13.49
C THR A 291 -3.44 3.64 -12.55
N SER A 292 -3.86 3.30 -11.35
CA SER A 292 -3.98 4.21 -10.22
C SER A 292 -3.49 3.54 -8.94
N THR A 293 -3.50 4.28 -7.87
CA THR A 293 -3.16 3.84 -6.52
C THR A 293 -4.34 3.15 -5.85
N GLU A 294 -4.07 2.13 -5.03
CA GLU A 294 -5.01 1.55 -4.06
C GLU A 294 -4.98 2.29 -2.71
N TYR A 295 -4.29 3.44 -2.64
CA TYR A 295 -4.09 4.19 -1.40
C TYR A 295 -3.38 3.40 -0.30
N HIS A 296 -2.55 2.43 -0.67
CA HIS A 296 -1.82 1.54 0.21
C HIS A 296 -0.36 1.96 0.41
N TYR A 297 -0.10 3.25 0.54
CA TYR A 297 1.24 3.83 0.70
C TYR A 297 1.93 3.31 1.95
N VAL A 298 3.17 2.77 1.80
CA VAL A 298 3.99 2.26 2.90
C VAL A 298 5.48 2.56 2.67
N GLY A 299 6.31 2.30 3.66
CA GLY A 299 7.75 2.10 3.49
C GLY A 299 8.63 3.31 3.75
N THR A 300 8.11 4.52 3.79
CA THR A 300 8.88 5.78 3.80
C THR A 300 9.58 6.11 5.11
N CYS A 301 9.37 5.33 6.17
CA CYS A 301 10.13 5.34 7.42
C CYS A 301 10.43 3.89 7.84
N ALA A 302 10.98 3.09 6.93
CA ALA A 302 11.08 1.64 7.04
C ALA A 302 11.72 1.14 8.34
N MET A 303 11.12 0.13 8.96
CA MET A 303 11.67 -0.61 10.08
C MET A 303 12.68 -1.64 9.56
N LEU A 304 13.91 -1.19 9.38
CA LEU A 304 15.06 -1.96 8.90
C LEU A 304 16.28 -1.64 9.76
N PRO A 305 17.33 -2.48 9.74
CA PRO A 305 18.64 -2.08 10.25
C PRO A 305 19.11 -0.76 9.61
N LYS A 306 19.73 0.13 10.39
CA LYS A 306 20.20 1.42 9.88
C LYS A 306 21.13 1.27 8.67
N ALA A 307 21.97 0.24 8.65
CA ALA A 307 22.89 -0.08 7.54
C ALA A 307 22.15 -0.52 6.25
N LEU A 308 20.86 -0.78 6.32
CA LEU A 308 19.97 -1.13 5.20
C LEU A 308 18.95 0.00 4.91
N GLY A 309 19.30 1.26 5.21
CA GLY A 309 18.42 2.39 4.99
C GLY A 309 17.25 2.49 5.98
N GLY A 310 17.30 1.77 7.11
CA GLY A 310 16.26 1.82 8.14
C GLY A 310 16.12 3.19 8.78
N VAL A 311 14.88 3.57 9.09
CA VAL A 311 14.52 4.82 9.79
C VAL A 311 14.20 4.56 11.25
N VAL A 312 13.54 3.45 11.54
CA VAL A 312 13.22 3.03 12.92
C VAL A 312 13.77 1.63 13.21
N ASP A 313 14.06 1.39 14.49
CA ASP A 313 14.46 0.07 15.00
C ASP A 313 13.23 -0.84 15.27
N ALA A 314 13.47 -2.07 15.71
CA ALA A 314 12.42 -3.03 16.08
C ALA A 314 11.56 -2.59 17.30
N LYS A 315 11.97 -1.55 18.02
CA LYS A 315 11.18 -0.89 19.07
C LYS A 315 10.50 0.37 18.55
N LEU A 316 10.49 0.58 17.23
CA LEU A 316 9.87 1.70 16.52
C LEU A 316 10.53 3.06 16.81
N LYS A 317 11.71 3.08 17.43
CA LYS A 317 12.46 4.30 17.75
C LYS A 317 13.22 4.81 16.53
N VAL A 318 13.14 6.10 16.26
CA VAL A 318 13.87 6.75 15.17
C VAL A 318 15.37 6.74 15.48
N TYR A 319 16.19 6.25 14.54
CA TYR A 319 17.64 6.19 14.71
C TYR A 319 18.25 7.58 14.91
N GLY A 320 19.13 7.71 15.92
CA GLY A 320 19.86 8.93 16.21
C GLY A 320 19.04 9.99 16.95
N VAL A 321 17.85 9.68 17.43
CA VAL A 321 16.96 10.58 18.17
C VAL A 321 16.40 9.89 19.39
N ASP A 322 16.50 10.51 20.55
CA ASP A 322 15.86 10.03 21.77
C ASP A 322 14.42 10.52 21.89
N GLY A 323 13.55 9.67 22.44
CA GLY A 323 12.17 10.03 22.74
C GLY A 323 11.26 10.26 21.52
N LEU A 324 11.60 9.66 20.36
CA LEU A 324 10.78 9.73 19.14
C LEU A 324 10.55 8.33 18.56
N ARG A 325 9.29 8.03 18.26
CA ARG A 325 8.88 6.82 17.52
C ARG A 325 8.05 7.20 16.30
N VAL A 326 8.05 6.29 15.30
CA VAL A 326 7.06 6.29 14.21
C VAL A 326 6.21 5.04 14.34
N VAL A 327 4.88 5.23 14.31
CA VAL A 327 3.88 4.16 14.46
C VAL A 327 2.77 4.36 13.45
N ASP A 328 2.99 3.98 12.22
CA ASP A 328 2.01 4.01 11.12
C ASP A 328 2.49 3.14 9.94
N ALA A 329 1.81 3.20 8.81
CA ALA A 329 2.14 2.43 7.62
C ALA A 329 3.55 2.70 7.05
N SER A 330 4.15 3.85 7.36
CA SER A 330 5.50 4.19 6.85
C SER A 330 6.59 3.26 7.33
N ILE A 331 6.37 2.55 8.45
CA ILE A 331 7.37 1.63 8.99
C ILE A 331 7.44 0.28 8.28
N MET A 332 6.44 -0.10 7.49
CA MET A 332 6.45 -1.38 6.77
C MET A 332 7.61 -1.42 5.78
N PRO A 333 8.60 -2.31 5.94
CA PRO A 333 9.73 -2.37 5.02
C PRO A 333 9.35 -2.95 3.65
N LEU A 334 8.32 -3.79 3.63
CA LEU A 334 7.71 -4.37 2.44
C LEU A 334 6.20 -4.22 2.53
N LEU A 335 5.59 -3.97 1.37
CA LEU A 335 4.14 -3.97 1.21
C LEU A 335 3.60 -5.39 1.42
N PRO A 336 2.62 -5.63 2.31
CA PRO A 336 2.08 -6.97 2.55
C PRO A 336 1.17 -7.40 1.39
N SER A 337 1.04 -8.73 1.16
CA SER A 337 0.05 -9.31 0.23
C SER A 337 -1.37 -9.24 0.83
N ALA A 338 -1.81 -8.06 1.22
CA ALA A 338 -3.12 -7.83 1.84
C ALA A 338 -3.46 -6.33 1.80
N HIS A 339 -4.71 -5.96 1.96
CA HIS A 339 -5.10 -4.58 2.23
C HIS A 339 -4.41 -4.11 3.51
N THR A 340 -3.84 -2.90 3.48
CA THR A 340 -2.92 -2.42 4.53
C THR A 340 -3.58 -2.09 5.86
N GLN A 341 -4.91 -1.90 5.88
CA GLN A 341 -5.65 -1.47 7.08
C GLN A 341 -5.45 -2.40 8.27
N ALA A 342 -5.65 -3.71 8.09
CA ALA A 342 -5.49 -4.70 9.18
C ALA A 342 -4.06 -4.70 9.72
N THR A 343 -3.06 -4.59 8.84
CA THR A 343 -1.64 -4.51 9.22
C THR A 343 -1.35 -3.25 10.03
N VAL A 344 -1.95 -2.10 9.67
CA VAL A 344 -1.80 -0.84 10.42
C VAL A 344 -2.39 -0.96 11.83
N TYR A 345 -3.56 -1.57 11.99
CA TYR A 345 -4.12 -1.85 13.31
C TYR A 345 -3.21 -2.78 14.13
N ALA A 346 -2.67 -3.84 13.52
CA ALA A 346 -1.74 -4.75 14.19
C ALA A 346 -0.43 -4.04 14.62
N ILE A 347 0.09 -3.12 13.79
CA ILE A 347 1.23 -2.27 14.15
C ILE A 347 0.89 -1.41 15.36
N ALA A 348 -0.29 -0.78 15.40
CA ALA A 348 -0.70 0.09 16.48
C ALA A 348 -0.84 -0.67 17.81
N GLU A 349 -1.48 -1.83 17.80
CA GLU A 349 -1.61 -2.72 18.98
C GLU A 349 -0.24 -3.18 19.49
N LYS A 350 0.63 -3.64 18.56
CA LYS A 350 1.99 -4.05 18.92
C LYS A 350 2.83 -2.91 19.48
N ALA A 351 2.69 -1.71 18.90
CA ALA A 351 3.36 -0.51 19.39
C ALA A 351 2.91 -0.14 20.80
N ALA A 352 1.61 -0.25 21.11
CA ALA A 352 1.09 -0.02 22.45
C ALA A 352 1.74 -0.96 23.48
N ASP A 353 1.85 -2.26 23.18
CA ASP A 353 2.54 -3.23 24.04
C ASP A 353 4.02 -2.86 24.26
N ILE A 354 4.75 -2.48 23.19
CA ILE A 354 6.15 -2.06 23.26
C ILE A 354 6.31 -0.81 24.14
N ILE A 355 5.44 0.16 24.00
CA ILE A 355 5.47 1.44 24.74
C ILE A 355 5.17 1.22 26.22
N LEU A 356 4.19 0.36 26.53
CA LEU A 356 3.79 0.02 27.89
C LEU A 356 4.74 -0.97 28.57
N GLY A 357 5.72 -1.53 27.85
CA GLY A 357 6.65 -2.51 28.39
C GLY A 357 6.00 -3.87 28.66
N HIS A 358 4.86 -4.15 28.04
CA HIS A 358 4.21 -5.44 28.16
C HIS A 358 5.03 -6.51 27.42
N SER A 359 5.44 -7.57 28.12
CA SER A 359 6.04 -8.74 27.48
C SER A 359 4.96 -9.50 26.69
N VAL A 360 5.33 -9.98 25.51
CA VAL A 360 4.46 -10.81 24.66
C VAL A 360 4.27 -12.22 25.26
N GLU A 361 5.07 -12.57 26.24
CA GLU A 361 4.99 -13.84 27.00
C GLU A 361 3.71 -13.86 27.84
N GLY A 362 2.72 -14.60 27.37
CA GLY A 362 1.46 -14.86 28.05
C GLY A 362 0.17 -14.41 27.38
N ARG A 363 0.21 -13.63 26.31
CA ARG A 363 -0.99 -13.43 25.48
C ARG A 363 -1.10 -14.56 24.46
N GLN A 364 -2.05 -15.48 24.68
CA GLN A 364 -2.51 -16.38 23.62
C GLN A 364 -3.20 -15.49 22.56
N TYR A 365 -2.48 -15.18 21.48
CA TYR A 365 -3.13 -14.70 20.27
C TYR A 365 -4.03 -15.84 19.79
N LEU A 366 -5.31 -15.55 19.60
CA LEU A 366 -6.24 -16.47 18.96
C LEU A 366 -5.71 -16.68 17.53
N VAL A 367 -4.88 -17.68 17.34
CA VAL A 367 -4.54 -18.16 16.00
C VAL A 367 -5.81 -18.82 15.50
N ILE A 368 -6.60 -18.08 14.72
CA ILE A 368 -7.70 -18.66 13.97
C ILE A 368 -7.05 -19.63 12.97
N ASN A 369 -7.02 -20.91 13.34
CA ASN A 369 -6.57 -21.94 12.43
C ASN A 369 -7.65 -22.10 11.35
N PRO A 370 -7.37 -21.78 10.08
CA PRO A 370 -8.38 -21.87 9.01
C PRO A 370 -8.89 -23.31 8.79
N ARG A 371 -8.26 -24.31 9.40
CA ARG A 371 -8.68 -25.72 9.30
C ARG A 371 -9.75 -26.15 10.29
N SER A 372 -10.23 -25.27 11.16
CA SER A 372 -11.30 -25.60 12.13
C SER A 372 -12.72 -25.25 11.65
N TRP A 373 -12.88 -24.94 10.38
CA TRP A 373 -14.20 -24.85 9.76
C TRP A 373 -14.57 -26.23 9.19
N ASP A 374 -14.76 -27.21 10.08
CA ASP A 374 -15.43 -28.44 9.71
C ASP A 374 -16.88 -28.12 9.34
N HIS A 375 -17.21 -28.29 8.08
CA HIS A 375 -18.56 -28.29 7.56
C HIS A 375 -19.28 -29.55 8.05
N ASN A 376 -19.78 -29.56 9.27
CA ASN A 376 -20.77 -30.51 9.75
C ASN A 376 -21.53 -29.87 10.92
N ALA A 377 -22.54 -29.08 10.58
CA ALA A 377 -23.74 -28.83 11.39
C ALA A 377 -24.82 -28.26 10.44
#